data_3ec37e338af911a4219217ed0b55c483
#
_entry.id   3ec37e338af911a4219217ed0b55c483
#
_cell.length_a   1.000
_cell.length_b   1.000
_cell.length_c   1.000
_cell.angle_alpha   90.00
_cell.angle_beta   90.00
_cell.angle_gamma   90.00
#
_symmetry.space_group_name_H-M   'P 1'
#
loop_
_entity.id
_entity.type
_entity.pdbx_description
1 polymer ?
#
loop_
_entity_poly.entity_id
_entity_poly.type
_entity_poly.pdbx_seq_one_letter_code
_entity_poly.pdbx_strand_id
1 'polypeptide(L)'
;MRRQIESDMATDISTRRTDAVGECSEDAVLGGRLVLRQPRRGHRFGHDAILLAAAVGARAGERAVEFGSGVGAAGLALARRVEGLDVTLVEIDPALAALAAENAERNGLAARVRAVSLDVTAPRAVFAAAGLASASADHVLMNPPFNAAQNPSPDPERRAAHVALDRTLEQWLETAARVLRPGGAVTLIWRADGLADVLTALSAQFGAVVVLPIHGKAGGPAIRVLVRAVKDRSAPLALLSGLALADAGGKPTAAAETVLRDCAALPLI
;
A
#
# COMPACT_ATOMS: atom_id res chain seq x y z
N MET A 1 -22.35 -24.76 33.15
CA MET A 1 -22.03 -25.53 31.94
C MET A 1 -22.05 -24.66 30.64
N ARG A 2 -23.09 -23.88 30.32
CA ARG A 2 -23.11 -23.00 29.12
C ARG A 2 -21.99 -21.94 29.10
N ARG A 3 -21.71 -21.25 30.21
CA ARG A 3 -20.63 -20.22 30.29
C ARG A 3 -19.21 -20.78 30.10
N GLN A 4 -18.97 -22.03 30.50
CA GLN A 4 -17.67 -22.70 30.34
C GLN A 4 -17.42 -23.05 28.86
N ILE A 5 -18.46 -23.48 28.12
CA ILE A 5 -18.36 -23.85 26.69
C ILE A 5 -18.13 -22.58 25.85
N GLU A 6 -18.73 -21.45 26.17
CA GLU A 6 -18.49 -20.17 25.48
C GLU A 6 -17.10 -19.62 25.73
N SER A 7 -16.55 -19.79 26.94
CA SER A 7 -15.18 -19.42 27.29
C SER A 7 -14.15 -20.30 26.56
N ASP A 8 -14.38 -21.61 26.50
CA ASP A 8 -13.48 -22.55 25.84
C ASP A 8 -13.49 -22.39 24.31
N MET A 9 -14.64 -22.08 23.70
CA MET A 9 -14.76 -21.76 22.28
C MET A 9 -14.07 -20.43 21.94
N ALA A 10 -14.19 -19.41 22.77
CA ALA A 10 -13.54 -18.11 22.55
C ALA A 10 -12.01 -18.24 22.67
N THR A 11 -11.54 -19.05 23.60
CA THR A 11 -10.10 -19.33 23.80
C THR A 11 -9.54 -20.16 22.64
N ASP A 12 -10.27 -21.17 22.13
CA ASP A 12 -9.84 -22.01 21.01
C ASP A 12 -9.79 -21.22 19.69
N ILE A 13 -10.72 -20.29 19.46
CA ILE A 13 -10.70 -19.39 18.29
C ILE A 13 -9.53 -18.39 18.38
N SER A 14 -9.22 -17.88 19.57
CA SER A 14 -8.08 -16.99 19.80
C SER A 14 -6.73 -17.70 19.58
N THR A 15 -6.62 -18.94 20.06
CA THR A 15 -5.39 -19.75 19.94
C THR A 15 -5.15 -20.16 18.47
N ARG A 16 -6.19 -20.55 17.74
CA ARG A 16 -6.08 -20.90 16.30
C ARG A 16 -5.74 -19.71 15.41
N ARG A 17 -6.12 -18.47 15.80
CA ARG A 17 -5.72 -17.25 15.10
C ARG A 17 -4.24 -16.91 15.22
N THR A 18 -3.61 -17.24 16.34
CA THR A 18 -2.18 -17.01 16.58
C THR A 18 -1.29 -18.01 15.84
N ASP A 19 -1.76 -19.21 15.59
CA ASP A 19 -0.98 -20.27 14.92
C ASP A 19 -0.80 -20.02 13.39
N ALA A 20 -1.70 -19.28 12.76
CA ALA A 20 -1.67 -19.04 11.32
C ALA A 20 -0.61 -18.01 10.86
N VAL A 21 -0.22 -17.06 11.73
CA VAL A 21 0.72 -15.96 11.40
C VAL A 21 2.08 -16.14 12.09
N GLY A 22 2.23 -17.11 13.00
CA GLY A 22 3.43 -17.30 13.81
C GLY A 22 3.62 -16.19 14.86
N GLU A 23 4.85 -16.07 15.39
CA GLU A 23 5.19 -15.02 16.36
C GLU A 23 5.10 -13.63 15.70
N CYS A 24 4.36 -12.71 16.33
CA CYS A 24 4.24 -11.32 15.92
C CYS A 24 5.08 -10.39 16.78
N SER A 25 5.48 -9.25 16.22
CA SER A 25 5.95 -8.07 16.97
C SER A 25 4.92 -6.95 16.91
N GLU A 26 5.01 -6.02 17.83
CA GLU A 26 4.28 -4.76 17.82
C GLU A 26 5.25 -3.63 17.48
N ASP A 27 4.96 -2.86 16.48
CA ASP A 27 5.82 -1.79 16.00
C ASP A 27 5.04 -0.46 15.99
N ALA A 28 5.55 0.53 16.71
CA ALA A 28 5.00 1.87 16.71
C ALA A 28 5.50 2.65 15.50
N VAL A 29 4.57 3.27 14.76
CA VAL A 29 4.85 4.12 13.61
C VAL A 29 4.16 5.48 13.77
N LEU A 30 4.49 6.43 12.91
CA LEU A 30 3.94 7.80 12.95
C LEU A 30 4.10 8.45 14.35
N GLY A 31 5.30 8.34 14.92
CA GLY A 31 5.54 8.89 16.26
C GLY A 31 4.71 8.24 17.38
N GLY A 32 4.30 6.99 17.21
CA GLY A 32 3.45 6.26 18.15
C GLY A 32 1.94 6.44 17.95
N ARG A 33 1.51 7.19 16.93
CA ARG A 33 0.08 7.41 16.63
C ARG A 33 -0.59 6.18 16.01
N LEU A 34 0.18 5.19 15.59
CA LEU A 34 -0.28 3.93 15.04
C LEU A 34 0.61 2.80 15.57
N VAL A 35 0.01 1.73 16.08
CA VAL A 35 0.71 0.53 16.55
C VAL A 35 0.26 -0.65 15.71
N LEU A 36 1.20 -1.29 15.04
CA LEU A 36 0.91 -2.38 14.11
C LEU A 36 1.53 -3.69 14.61
N ARG A 37 0.72 -4.72 14.65
CA ARG A 37 1.20 -6.10 14.76
C ARG A 37 1.61 -6.60 13.40
N GLN A 38 2.75 -7.27 13.32
CA GLN A 38 3.23 -7.91 12.09
C GLN A 38 4.03 -9.16 12.42
N PRO A 39 4.13 -10.12 11.48
CA PRO A 39 4.94 -11.32 11.66
C PRO A 39 6.41 -10.95 11.94
N ARG A 40 7.07 -11.71 12.83
CA ARG A 40 8.50 -11.55 13.08
C ARG A 40 9.36 -12.01 11.91
N ARG A 41 8.82 -12.89 11.06
CA ARG A 41 9.48 -13.46 9.87
C ARG A 41 8.64 -13.18 8.63
N GLY A 42 9.29 -13.13 7.47
CA GLY A 42 8.64 -12.82 6.18
C GLY A 42 8.70 -11.34 5.84
N HIS A 43 7.78 -10.90 4.97
CA HIS A 43 7.72 -9.50 4.55
C HIS A 43 7.21 -8.63 5.70
N ARG A 44 7.98 -7.60 6.02
CA ARG A 44 7.63 -6.60 7.04
C ARG A 44 7.45 -5.25 6.36
N PHE A 45 6.48 -4.45 6.83
CA PHE A 45 6.34 -3.10 6.34
C PHE A 45 7.56 -2.23 6.70
N GLY A 46 7.85 -1.25 5.86
CA GLY A 46 8.94 -0.29 6.06
C GLY A 46 8.47 1.13 5.76
N HIS A 47 9.43 2.04 5.58
CA HIS A 47 9.15 3.44 5.25
C HIS A 47 8.30 3.60 3.97
N ASP A 48 8.42 2.67 3.00
CA ASP A 48 7.68 2.69 1.75
C ASP A 48 6.16 2.77 1.98
N ALA A 49 5.62 2.06 2.98
CA ALA A 49 4.19 2.11 3.32
C ALA A 49 3.74 3.50 3.81
N ILE A 50 4.56 4.14 4.65
CA ILE A 50 4.25 5.48 5.19
C ILE A 50 4.40 6.56 4.12
N LEU A 51 5.43 6.47 3.28
CA LEU A 51 5.65 7.36 2.13
C LEU A 51 4.49 7.24 1.13
N LEU A 52 4.04 6.01 0.85
CA LEU A 52 2.87 5.77 0.00
C LEU A 52 1.61 6.41 0.58
N ALA A 53 1.32 6.19 1.86
CA ALA A 53 0.18 6.82 2.53
C ALA A 53 0.22 8.34 2.49
N ALA A 54 1.41 8.94 2.67
CA ALA A 54 1.62 10.38 2.61
C ALA A 54 1.38 10.98 1.22
N ALA A 55 1.62 10.19 0.17
CA ALA A 55 1.48 10.59 -1.23
C ALA A 55 0.03 10.60 -1.74
N VAL A 56 -0.90 9.95 -1.04
CA VAL A 56 -2.31 9.90 -1.45
C VAL A 56 -3.02 11.18 -1.06
N GLY A 57 -3.55 11.91 -2.05
CA GLY A 57 -4.26 13.19 -1.86
C GLY A 57 -5.74 13.03 -1.45
N ALA A 58 -6.08 12.02 -0.65
CA ALA A 58 -7.44 11.73 -0.23
C ALA A 58 -8.02 12.77 0.74
N ARG A 59 -9.34 12.89 0.76
CA ARG A 59 -10.13 13.82 1.59
C ARG A 59 -11.21 13.08 2.38
N ALA A 60 -11.75 13.74 3.39
CA ALA A 60 -12.91 13.24 4.13
C ALA A 60 -14.10 12.96 3.20
N GLY A 61 -14.80 11.85 3.44
CA GLY A 61 -15.93 11.39 2.64
C GLY A 61 -15.56 10.63 1.36
N GLU A 62 -14.27 10.54 1.01
CA GLU A 62 -13.79 9.76 -0.12
C GLU A 62 -13.53 8.30 0.29
N ARG A 63 -13.31 7.43 -0.72
CA ARG A 63 -13.02 6.00 -0.55
C ARG A 63 -11.67 5.66 -1.16
N ALA A 64 -10.82 5.02 -0.37
CA ALA A 64 -9.55 4.50 -0.82
C ALA A 64 -9.51 2.97 -0.76
N VAL A 65 -8.76 2.36 -1.67
CA VAL A 65 -8.52 0.91 -1.69
C VAL A 65 -7.02 0.68 -1.74
N GLU A 66 -6.47 -0.08 -0.79
CA GLU A 66 -5.08 -0.53 -0.82
C GLU A 66 -5.01 -1.93 -1.41
N PHE A 67 -4.19 -2.12 -2.44
CA PHE A 67 -3.89 -3.41 -3.05
C PHE A 67 -2.61 -4.00 -2.47
N GLY A 68 -2.67 -5.29 -2.07
CA GLY A 68 -1.55 -5.97 -1.42
C GLY A 68 -1.20 -5.34 -0.07
N SER A 69 -2.20 -5.15 0.77
CA SER A 69 -2.07 -4.36 1.99
C SER A 69 -1.17 -4.97 3.06
N GLY A 70 -0.86 -6.28 2.96
CA GLY A 70 -0.17 -6.98 4.02
C GLY A 70 -0.90 -6.82 5.35
N VAL A 71 -0.22 -6.27 6.35
CA VAL A 71 -0.79 -5.97 7.67
C VAL A 71 -1.53 -4.64 7.74
N GLY A 72 -1.74 -3.96 6.59
CA GLY A 72 -2.52 -2.73 6.46
C GLY A 72 -1.75 -1.44 6.73
N ALA A 73 -0.42 -1.45 6.67
CA ALA A 73 0.38 -0.32 7.14
C ALA A 73 0.11 0.99 6.40
N ALA A 74 0.00 0.99 5.07
CA ALA A 74 -0.22 2.22 4.31
C ALA A 74 -1.68 2.70 4.42
N GLY A 75 -2.67 1.81 4.30
CA GLY A 75 -4.08 2.18 4.41
C GLY A 75 -4.44 2.67 5.80
N LEU A 76 -3.91 2.06 6.86
CA LEU A 76 -4.12 2.50 8.24
C LEU A 76 -3.44 3.85 8.51
N ALA A 77 -2.22 4.07 7.98
CA ALA A 77 -1.55 5.37 8.06
C ALA A 77 -2.33 6.45 7.31
N LEU A 78 -2.85 6.15 6.13
CA LEU A 78 -3.71 7.04 5.36
C LEU A 78 -5.00 7.37 6.12
N ALA A 79 -5.69 6.36 6.67
CA ALA A 79 -6.89 6.54 7.46
C ALA A 79 -6.63 7.32 8.75
N ARG A 80 -5.46 7.18 9.38
CA ARG A 80 -5.05 7.99 10.54
C ARG A 80 -4.85 9.45 10.17
N ARG A 81 -4.31 9.73 8.99
CA ARG A 81 -4.08 11.10 8.49
C ARG A 81 -5.34 11.79 8.02
N VAL A 82 -6.26 11.07 7.39
CA VAL A 82 -7.47 11.64 6.79
C VAL A 82 -8.68 11.16 7.57
N GLU A 83 -9.18 12.00 8.46
CA GLU A 83 -10.41 11.72 9.20
C GLU A 83 -11.60 11.68 8.24
N GLY A 84 -12.53 10.73 8.44
CA GLY A 84 -13.69 10.56 7.57
C GLY A 84 -13.41 9.89 6.22
N LEU A 85 -12.21 9.38 5.98
CA LEU A 85 -11.88 8.56 4.80
C LEU A 85 -12.24 7.10 5.07
N ASP A 86 -12.95 6.46 4.14
CA ASP A 86 -13.19 5.02 4.16
C ASP A 86 -12.08 4.28 3.40
N VAL A 87 -11.49 3.24 4.02
CA VAL A 87 -10.40 2.47 3.42
C VAL A 87 -10.75 0.98 3.37
N THR A 88 -10.57 0.36 2.20
CA THR A 88 -10.61 -1.09 2.06
C THR A 88 -9.20 -1.63 1.81
N LEU A 89 -8.73 -2.53 2.67
CA LEU A 89 -7.46 -3.23 2.56
C LEU A 89 -7.69 -4.55 1.83
N VAL A 90 -7.05 -4.73 0.69
CA VAL A 90 -7.14 -5.96 -0.13
C VAL A 90 -5.84 -6.72 0.00
N GLU A 91 -5.91 -7.97 0.50
CA GLU A 91 -4.76 -8.82 0.72
C GLU A 91 -5.10 -10.26 0.32
N ILE A 92 -4.20 -10.92 -0.42
CA ILE A 92 -4.42 -12.29 -0.91
C ILE A 92 -4.26 -13.32 0.21
N ASP A 93 -3.33 -13.08 1.16
CA ASP A 93 -3.13 -13.96 2.30
C ASP A 93 -4.21 -13.71 3.36
N PRO A 94 -5.09 -14.70 3.64
CA PRO A 94 -6.16 -14.52 4.61
C PRO A 94 -5.67 -14.28 6.04
N ALA A 95 -4.47 -14.76 6.39
CA ALA A 95 -3.90 -14.55 7.71
C ALA A 95 -3.39 -13.11 7.88
N LEU A 96 -2.77 -12.54 6.84
CA LEU A 96 -2.38 -11.12 6.82
C LEU A 96 -3.60 -10.21 6.75
N ALA A 97 -4.63 -10.56 5.96
CA ALA A 97 -5.89 -9.80 5.92
C ALA A 97 -6.58 -9.76 7.30
N ALA A 98 -6.59 -10.89 8.03
CA ALA A 98 -7.12 -10.95 9.39
C ALA A 98 -6.30 -10.07 10.35
N LEU A 99 -4.97 -10.08 10.22
CA LEU A 99 -4.08 -9.25 11.03
C LEU A 99 -4.25 -7.75 10.71
N ALA A 100 -4.50 -7.40 9.45
CA ALA A 100 -4.82 -6.02 9.04
C ALA A 100 -6.14 -5.53 9.66
N ALA A 101 -7.17 -6.39 9.72
CA ALA A 101 -8.42 -6.09 10.42
C ALA A 101 -8.19 -5.90 11.94
N GLU A 102 -7.42 -6.78 12.58
CA GLU A 102 -7.04 -6.63 13.98
C GLU A 102 -6.28 -5.30 14.22
N ASN A 103 -5.36 -4.94 13.34
CA ASN A 103 -4.64 -3.67 13.42
C ASN A 103 -5.59 -2.47 13.28
N ALA A 104 -6.63 -2.56 12.45
CA ALA A 104 -7.66 -1.51 12.36
C ALA A 104 -8.42 -1.36 13.68
N GLU A 105 -8.84 -2.47 14.31
CA GLU A 105 -9.50 -2.49 15.61
C GLU A 105 -8.62 -1.89 16.71
N ARG A 106 -7.37 -2.35 16.83
CA ARG A 106 -6.40 -1.91 17.85
C ARG A 106 -6.11 -0.41 17.79
N ASN A 107 -6.21 0.19 16.60
CA ASN A 107 -5.99 1.60 16.39
C ASN A 107 -7.27 2.44 16.37
N GLY A 108 -8.44 1.86 16.68
CA GLY A 108 -9.73 2.56 16.69
C GLY A 108 -10.20 3.00 15.30
N LEU A 109 -9.78 2.29 14.24
CA LEU A 109 -10.09 2.63 12.86
C LEU A 109 -11.13 1.68 12.22
N ALA A 110 -11.60 0.64 12.92
CA ALA A 110 -12.48 -0.40 12.39
C ALA A 110 -13.82 0.12 11.85
N ALA A 111 -14.29 1.28 12.31
CA ALA A 111 -15.54 1.89 11.81
C ALA A 111 -15.45 2.34 10.34
N ARG A 112 -14.24 2.56 9.81
CA ARG A 112 -13.98 3.09 8.46
C ARG A 112 -12.84 2.40 7.70
N VAL A 113 -12.20 1.41 8.31
CA VAL A 113 -11.19 0.58 7.67
C VAL A 113 -11.60 -0.87 7.78
N ARG A 114 -11.76 -1.54 6.64
CA ARG A 114 -12.05 -2.97 6.58
C ARG A 114 -10.99 -3.69 5.75
N ALA A 115 -10.67 -4.93 6.12
CA ALA A 115 -9.80 -5.79 5.35
C ALA A 115 -10.61 -6.90 4.66
N VAL A 116 -10.20 -7.26 3.45
CA VAL A 116 -10.79 -8.36 2.67
C VAL A 116 -9.70 -9.26 2.14
N SER A 117 -9.87 -10.58 2.31
CA SER A 117 -8.98 -11.55 1.68
C SER A 117 -9.42 -11.74 0.22
N LEU A 118 -8.61 -11.21 -0.70
CA LEU A 118 -8.95 -11.16 -2.12
C LEU A 118 -7.67 -11.02 -2.97
N ASP A 119 -7.59 -11.80 -4.05
CA ASP A 119 -6.57 -11.62 -5.08
C ASP A 119 -6.88 -10.37 -5.91
N VAL A 120 -5.91 -9.46 -6.05
CA VAL A 120 -6.02 -8.24 -6.87
C VAL A 120 -6.35 -8.57 -8.34
N THR A 121 -5.93 -9.73 -8.83
CA THR A 121 -6.20 -10.19 -10.20
C THR A 121 -7.54 -10.91 -10.37
N ALA A 122 -8.33 -11.04 -9.29
CA ALA A 122 -9.62 -11.73 -9.32
C ALA A 122 -10.63 -11.09 -10.29
N PRO A 123 -11.57 -11.89 -10.82
CA PRO A 123 -12.60 -11.40 -11.74
C PRO A 123 -13.47 -10.29 -11.12
N ARG A 124 -14.02 -9.43 -11.99
CA ARG A 124 -14.91 -8.30 -11.61
C ARG A 124 -16.04 -8.71 -10.66
N ALA A 125 -16.65 -9.86 -10.88
CA ALA A 125 -17.77 -10.36 -10.07
C ALA A 125 -17.33 -10.61 -8.60
N VAL A 126 -16.11 -11.12 -8.41
CA VAL A 126 -15.54 -11.38 -7.07
C VAL A 126 -15.25 -10.07 -6.34
N PHE A 127 -14.70 -9.08 -7.03
CA PHE A 127 -14.54 -7.72 -6.49
C PHE A 127 -15.87 -7.09 -6.09
N ALA A 128 -16.90 -7.19 -6.95
CA ALA A 128 -18.23 -6.67 -6.65
C ALA A 128 -18.86 -7.35 -5.43
N ALA A 129 -18.72 -8.68 -5.31
CA ALA A 129 -19.17 -9.43 -4.14
C ALA A 129 -18.45 -9.02 -2.85
N ALA A 130 -17.20 -8.58 -2.93
CA ALA A 130 -16.43 -8.01 -1.82
C ALA A 130 -16.75 -6.52 -1.54
N GLY A 131 -17.75 -5.94 -2.20
CA GLY A 131 -18.14 -4.54 -2.05
C GLY A 131 -17.23 -3.55 -2.78
N LEU A 132 -16.41 -4.03 -3.72
CA LEU A 132 -15.52 -3.24 -4.57
C LEU A 132 -16.01 -3.24 -6.02
N ALA A 133 -17.18 -2.67 -6.24
CA ALA A 133 -17.77 -2.55 -7.58
C ALA A 133 -16.91 -1.66 -8.49
N SER A 134 -17.15 -1.71 -9.80
CA SER A 134 -16.51 -0.78 -10.74
C SER A 134 -16.88 0.66 -10.43
N ALA A 135 -15.93 1.55 -10.55
CA ALA A 135 -16.06 2.99 -10.29
C ALA A 135 -16.54 3.32 -8.84
N SER A 136 -16.15 2.51 -7.86
CA SER A 136 -16.55 2.66 -6.46
C SER A 136 -15.52 3.36 -5.57
N ALA A 137 -14.30 3.62 -6.05
CA ALA A 137 -13.23 4.24 -5.29
C ALA A 137 -12.76 5.56 -5.90
N ASP A 138 -12.32 6.47 -5.06
CA ASP A 138 -11.68 7.74 -5.41
C ASP A 138 -10.16 7.56 -5.55
N HIS A 139 -9.59 6.69 -4.71
CA HIS A 139 -8.16 6.42 -4.66
C HIS A 139 -7.88 4.92 -4.64
N VAL A 140 -6.86 4.51 -5.38
CA VAL A 140 -6.20 3.22 -5.20
C VAL A 140 -4.74 3.50 -4.83
N LEU A 141 -4.26 2.85 -3.77
CA LEU A 141 -2.85 2.88 -3.41
C LEU A 141 -2.27 1.48 -3.44
N MET A 142 -0.99 1.35 -3.86
CA MET A 142 -0.36 0.06 -3.95
C MET A 142 1.17 0.14 -3.81
N ASN A 143 1.71 -0.89 -3.16
CA ASN A 143 3.14 -1.20 -3.13
C ASN A 143 3.31 -2.63 -3.67
N PRO A 144 3.20 -2.83 -4.98
CA PRO A 144 3.22 -4.16 -5.56
C PRO A 144 4.55 -4.87 -5.25
N PRO A 145 4.57 -6.21 -5.15
CA PRO A 145 5.81 -6.95 -4.98
C PRO A 145 6.74 -6.70 -6.17
N PHE A 146 7.96 -6.28 -5.89
CA PHE A 146 9.00 -6.11 -6.89
C PHE A 146 10.24 -6.91 -6.48
N ASN A 147 10.79 -7.71 -7.39
CA ASN A 147 12.10 -8.30 -7.14
C ASN A 147 13.17 -7.23 -7.37
N ALA A 148 14.15 -7.18 -6.45
CA ALA A 148 15.38 -6.45 -6.73
C ALA A 148 16.02 -7.09 -7.96
N ALA A 149 16.03 -6.38 -9.09
CA ALA A 149 16.79 -6.79 -10.27
C ALA A 149 18.28 -6.67 -9.93
N GLN A 150 18.81 -7.70 -9.30
CA GLN A 150 20.25 -7.89 -9.23
C GLN A 150 20.62 -8.76 -10.42
N ASN A 151 21.06 -8.10 -11.49
CA ASN A 151 21.61 -8.62 -12.74
C ASN A 151 20.62 -9.42 -13.62
N PRO A 152 20.66 -9.23 -14.96
CA PRO A 152 20.00 -10.15 -15.87
C PRO A 152 20.63 -11.54 -15.66
N SER A 153 19.93 -12.37 -14.90
CA SER A 153 20.38 -13.73 -14.64
C SER A 153 20.35 -14.50 -15.95
N PRO A 154 21.40 -15.23 -16.30
CA PRO A 154 21.37 -16.18 -17.41
C PRO A 154 20.35 -17.30 -17.16
N ASP A 155 19.83 -17.44 -15.95
CA ASP A 155 18.88 -18.45 -15.53
C ASP A 155 17.47 -18.19 -16.13
N PRO A 156 16.93 -19.15 -16.91
CA PRO A 156 15.60 -19.03 -17.51
C PRO A 156 14.46 -18.88 -16.49
N GLU A 157 14.56 -19.52 -15.32
CA GLU A 157 13.52 -19.44 -14.26
C GLU A 157 13.45 -18.03 -13.66
N ARG A 158 14.60 -17.38 -13.46
CA ARG A 158 14.64 -15.99 -12.99
C ARG A 158 14.14 -15.00 -14.03
N ARG A 159 14.37 -15.25 -15.33
CA ARG A 159 13.78 -14.45 -16.40
C ARG A 159 12.26 -14.61 -16.46
N ALA A 160 11.74 -15.83 -16.31
CA ALA A 160 10.32 -16.09 -16.25
C ALA A 160 9.65 -15.41 -15.05
N ALA A 161 10.32 -15.37 -13.89
CA ALA A 161 9.86 -14.63 -12.71
C ALA A 161 9.82 -13.10 -12.96
N HIS A 162 10.75 -12.51 -13.69
CA HIS A 162 10.71 -11.10 -14.09
C HIS A 162 9.51 -10.81 -15.00
N VAL A 163 9.27 -11.62 -16.03
CA VAL A 163 8.13 -11.46 -16.94
C VAL A 163 6.80 -11.62 -16.18
N ALA A 164 6.73 -12.52 -15.18
CA ALA A 164 5.55 -12.68 -14.34
C ALA A 164 5.27 -11.45 -13.47
N LEU A 165 6.30 -10.73 -13.00
CA LEU A 165 6.17 -9.53 -12.18
C LEU A 165 5.78 -8.30 -12.98
N ASP A 166 6.29 -8.15 -14.21
CA ASP A 166 5.87 -7.09 -15.14
C ASP A 166 4.37 -7.21 -15.43
N ARG A 167 3.89 -8.43 -15.68
CA ARG A 167 2.46 -8.71 -15.81
C ARG A 167 1.67 -8.40 -14.54
N THR A 168 2.27 -8.55 -13.37
CA THR A 168 1.60 -8.22 -12.09
C THR A 168 1.30 -6.73 -11.99
N LEU A 169 2.25 -5.86 -12.34
CA LEU A 169 2.02 -4.41 -12.32
C LEU A 169 0.90 -3.99 -13.28
N GLU A 170 0.93 -4.48 -14.52
CA GLU A 170 -0.11 -4.22 -15.53
C GLU A 170 -1.49 -4.69 -15.03
N GLN A 171 -1.61 -5.91 -14.54
CA GLN A 171 -2.87 -6.48 -14.03
C GLN A 171 -3.40 -5.68 -12.83
N TRP A 172 -2.52 -5.23 -11.93
CA TRP A 172 -2.93 -4.42 -10.80
C TRP A 172 -3.42 -3.04 -11.23
N LEU A 173 -2.78 -2.43 -12.23
CA LEU A 173 -3.22 -1.16 -12.80
C LEU A 173 -4.55 -1.29 -13.57
N GLU A 174 -4.76 -2.39 -14.31
CA GLU A 174 -6.05 -2.70 -14.94
C GLU A 174 -7.17 -2.84 -13.89
N THR A 175 -6.89 -3.53 -12.79
CA THR A 175 -7.84 -3.67 -11.69
C THR A 175 -8.08 -2.32 -11.00
N ALA A 176 -7.03 -1.52 -10.78
CA ALA A 176 -7.16 -0.17 -10.23
C ALA A 176 -8.05 0.72 -11.12
N ALA A 177 -7.81 0.71 -12.43
CA ALA A 177 -8.64 1.46 -13.38
C ALA A 177 -10.11 1.02 -13.35
N ARG A 178 -10.36 -0.29 -13.17
CA ARG A 178 -11.73 -0.82 -13.05
C ARG A 178 -12.43 -0.36 -11.77
N VAL A 179 -11.74 -0.33 -10.64
CA VAL A 179 -12.28 0.04 -9.33
C VAL A 179 -12.42 1.56 -9.17
N LEU A 180 -11.49 2.32 -9.74
CA LEU A 180 -11.52 3.78 -9.70
C LEU A 180 -12.67 4.36 -10.54
N ARG A 181 -13.33 5.38 -9.98
CA ARG A 181 -14.24 6.23 -10.77
C ARG A 181 -13.48 7.05 -11.81
N PRO A 182 -14.14 7.57 -12.86
CA PRO A 182 -13.52 8.55 -13.74
C PRO A 182 -12.98 9.74 -12.94
N GLY A 183 -11.73 10.14 -13.21
CA GLY A 183 -11.03 11.17 -12.45
C GLY A 183 -10.48 10.72 -11.09
N GLY A 184 -10.70 9.46 -10.70
CA GLY A 184 -10.04 8.87 -9.53
C GLY A 184 -8.56 8.66 -9.77
N ALA A 185 -7.77 8.55 -8.70
CA ALA A 185 -6.31 8.49 -8.80
C ALA A 185 -5.73 7.17 -8.28
N VAL A 186 -4.75 6.63 -9.01
CA VAL A 186 -3.85 5.60 -8.49
C VAL A 186 -2.60 6.26 -7.96
N THR A 187 -2.10 5.78 -6.82
CA THR A 187 -0.80 6.16 -6.25
C THR A 187 -0.02 4.89 -5.95
N LEU A 188 1.21 4.80 -6.44
CA LEU A 188 2.06 3.64 -6.18
C LEU A 188 3.47 4.08 -5.78
N ILE A 189 4.15 3.21 -5.03
CA ILE A 189 5.58 3.31 -4.77
C ILE A 189 6.30 2.20 -5.52
N TRP A 190 7.43 2.54 -6.16
CA TRP A 190 8.20 1.60 -6.97
C TRP A 190 9.69 1.88 -6.86
N ARG A 191 10.51 0.95 -7.34
CA ARG A 191 11.95 1.18 -7.48
C ARG A 191 12.19 2.28 -8.52
N ALA A 192 13.18 3.14 -8.26
CA ALA A 192 13.48 4.23 -9.18
C ALA A 192 14.00 3.75 -10.55
N ASP A 193 14.73 2.64 -10.59
CA ASP A 193 15.26 2.03 -11.83
C ASP A 193 14.18 1.38 -12.70
N GLY A 194 12.98 1.10 -12.15
CA GLY A 194 11.82 0.60 -12.87
C GLY A 194 10.79 1.67 -13.26
N LEU A 195 11.13 2.97 -13.21
CA LEU A 195 10.18 4.04 -13.54
C LEU A 195 9.64 3.94 -14.98
N ALA A 196 10.46 3.52 -15.94
CA ALA A 196 10.04 3.38 -17.33
C ALA A 196 8.91 2.35 -17.49
N ASP A 197 8.98 1.21 -16.76
CA ASP A 197 7.97 0.16 -16.78
C ASP A 197 6.65 0.68 -16.19
N VAL A 198 6.72 1.44 -15.09
CA VAL A 198 5.56 2.08 -14.46
C VAL A 198 4.87 3.04 -15.43
N LEU A 199 5.64 3.91 -16.12
CA LEU A 199 5.09 4.88 -17.06
C LEU A 199 4.44 4.18 -18.27
N THR A 200 5.04 3.10 -18.75
CA THR A 200 4.49 2.26 -19.83
C THR A 200 3.17 1.62 -19.41
N ALA A 201 3.12 0.99 -18.23
CA ALA A 201 1.93 0.31 -17.73
C ALA A 201 0.77 1.30 -17.44
N LEU A 202 1.07 2.53 -17.01
CA LEU A 202 0.06 3.57 -16.78
C LEU A 202 -0.56 4.11 -18.07
N SER A 203 0.18 4.11 -19.18
CA SER A 203 -0.19 4.85 -20.41
C SER A 203 -1.53 4.43 -21.03
N ALA A 204 -2.00 3.21 -20.76
CA ALA A 204 -3.22 2.67 -21.36
C ALA A 204 -4.51 3.30 -20.78
N GLN A 205 -4.52 3.69 -19.51
CA GLN A 205 -5.76 4.05 -18.80
C GLN A 205 -5.62 5.28 -17.89
N PHE A 206 -4.40 5.77 -17.69
CA PHE A 206 -4.08 6.85 -16.78
C PHE A 206 -3.29 7.95 -17.48
N GLY A 207 -3.43 9.17 -16.98
CA GLY A 207 -2.63 10.32 -17.37
C GLY A 207 -2.48 11.30 -16.21
N ALA A 208 -2.11 12.55 -16.50
CA ALA A 208 -1.77 13.53 -15.47
C ALA A 208 -0.79 12.95 -14.44
N VAL A 209 0.26 12.29 -14.95
CA VAL A 209 1.24 11.55 -14.13
C VAL A 209 2.12 12.53 -13.36
N VAL A 210 2.25 12.33 -12.07
CA VAL A 210 3.17 13.07 -11.19
C VAL A 210 4.14 12.07 -10.57
N VAL A 211 5.43 12.34 -10.68
CA VAL A 211 6.51 11.50 -10.15
C VAL A 211 7.28 12.28 -9.10
N LEU A 212 7.39 11.72 -7.90
CA LEU A 212 8.22 12.22 -6.80
C LEU A 212 9.35 11.23 -6.53
N PRO A 213 10.61 11.55 -6.87
CA PRO A 213 11.76 10.75 -6.51
C PRO A 213 12.01 10.74 -5.00
N ILE A 214 12.39 9.58 -4.46
CA ILE A 214 12.80 9.41 -3.06
C ILE A 214 14.27 9.02 -3.04
N HIS A 215 15.07 9.85 -2.41
CA HIS A 215 16.51 9.64 -2.27
C HIS A 215 16.81 9.10 -0.87
N GLY A 216 17.58 8.03 -0.77
CA GLY A 216 18.04 7.53 0.53
C GLY A 216 18.89 8.56 1.27
N LYS A 217 19.68 9.34 0.52
CA LYS A 217 20.58 10.38 1.03
C LYS A 217 20.60 11.58 0.06
N ALA A 218 20.67 12.79 0.60
CA ALA A 218 20.79 14.02 -0.19
C ALA A 218 22.00 13.97 -1.13
N GLY A 219 21.78 14.34 -2.39
CA GLY A 219 22.80 14.29 -3.44
C GLY A 219 23.05 12.89 -4.04
N GLY A 220 22.46 11.84 -3.49
CA GLY A 220 22.50 10.49 -4.04
C GLY A 220 21.43 10.23 -5.11
N PRO A 221 21.50 9.09 -5.82
CA PRO A 221 20.45 8.69 -6.75
C PRO A 221 19.14 8.41 -6.02
N ALA A 222 18.02 8.53 -6.73
CA ALA A 222 16.73 8.09 -6.22
C ALA A 222 16.72 6.56 -6.05
N ILE A 223 16.18 6.07 -4.94
CA ILE A 223 16.03 4.65 -4.64
C ILE A 223 14.59 4.18 -4.84
N ARG A 224 13.63 5.10 -4.72
CA ARG A 224 12.20 4.87 -4.96
C ARG A 224 11.63 6.03 -5.77
N VAL A 225 10.49 5.77 -6.37
CA VAL A 225 9.61 6.78 -6.93
C VAL A 225 8.20 6.59 -6.37
N LEU A 226 7.58 7.67 -5.96
CA LEU A 226 6.14 7.74 -5.75
C LEU A 226 5.52 8.27 -7.03
N VAL A 227 4.58 7.52 -7.59
CA VAL A 227 3.93 7.88 -8.84
C VAL A 227 2.42 7.97 -8.59
N ARG A 228 1.85 9.12 -8.91
CA ARG A 228 0.40 9.33 -8.94
C ARG A 228 -0.04 9.52 -10.38
N ALA A 229 -1.15 8.89 -10.76
CA ALA A 229 -1.78 9.09 -12.06
C ALA A 229 -3.30 9.12 -11.92
N VAL A 230 -3.97 9.79 -12.83
CA VAL A 230 -5.42 10.01 -12.77
C VAL A 230 -6.08 9.28 -13.93
N LYS A 231 -7.12 8.50 -13.61
CA LYS A 231 -7.91 7.76 -14.59
C LYS A 231 -8.65 8.73 -15.52
N ASP A 232 -8.62 8.44 -16.83
CA ASP A 232 -9.33 9.18 -17.88
C ASP A 232 -8.94 10.68 -17.93
N ARG A 233 -7.69 11.03 -17.57
CA ARG A 233 -7.14 12.39 -17.65
C ARG A 233 -5.97 12.44 -18.61
N SER A 234 -5.83 13.60 -19.28
CA SER A 234 -4.66 13.92 -20.09
C SER A 234 -4.06 15.22 -19.60
N ALA A 235 -2.80 15.19 -19.18
CA ALA A 235 -1.98 16.34 -18.86
C ALA A 235 -0.50 15.96 -18.99
N PRO A 236 0.40 16.91 -19.22
CA PRO A 236 1.85 16.64 -19.23
C PRO A 236 2.31 15.97 -17.92
N LEU A 237 3.30 15.07 -18.04
CA LEU A 237 3.97 14.50 -16.89
C LEU A 237 4.68 15.59 -16.09
N ALA A 238 4.54 15.54 -14.76
CA ALA A 238 5.28 16.39 -13.84
C ALA A 238 6.29 15.55 -13.06
N LEU A 239 7.56 15.93 -13.11
CA LEU A 239 8.63 15.36 -12.30
C LEU A 239 8.98 16.36 -11.20
N LEU A 240 8.76 15.98 -9.95
CA LEU A 240 8.98 16.82 -8.79
C LEU A 240 10.45 16.75 -8.30
N SER A 241 10.85 17.69 -7.47
CA SER A 241 12.22 17.84 -6.98
C SER A 241 12.71 16.70 -6.05
N GLY A 242 11.83 15.79 -5.66
CA GLY A 242 12.19 14.65 -4.83
C GLY A 242 12.28 14.95 -3.33
N LEU A 243 12.31 13.88 -2.54
CA LEU A 243 12.48 13.88 -1.09
C LEU A 243 13.74 13.10 -0.71
N ALA A 244 14.68 13.72 0.00
CA ALA A 244 15.80 13.01 0.60
C ALA A 244 15.42 12.54 2.02
N LEU A 245 15.59 11.24 2.30
CA LEU A 245 15.30 10.67 3.62
C LEU A 245 16.36 11.08 4.65
N ALA A 246 17.62 11.18 4.22
CA ALA A 246 18.73 11.63 5.06
C ALA A 246 19.52 12.74 4.37
N ASP A 247 20.17 13.58 5.18
CA ASP A 247 21.14 14.57 4.71
C ASP A 247 22.47 13.93 4.24
N ALA A 248 23.42 14.74 3.80
CA ALA A 248 24.74 14.26 3.38
C ALA A 248 25.52 13.57 4.51
N GLY A 249 25.23 13.87 5.77
CA GLY A 249 25.81 13.22 6.95
C GLY A 249 25.11 11.92 7.36
N GLY A 250 23.97 11.59 6.76
CA GLY A 250 23.18 10.39 7.08
C GLY A 250 22.15 10.62 8.20
N LYS A 251 21.93 11.86 8.66
CA LYS A 251 20.86 12.19 9.60
C LYS A 251 19.53 12.34 8.86
N PRO A 252 18.41 11.90 9.44
CA PRO A 252 17.10 12.13 8.85
C PRO A 252 16.89 13.62 8.54
N THR A 253 16.32 13.93 7.38
CA THR A 253 15.95 15.32 7.05
C THR A 253 14.67 15.71 7.79
N ALA A 254 14.51 17.00 8.10
CA ALA A 254 13.29 17.52 8.71
C ALA A 254 12.04 17.17 7.87
N ALA A 255 12.14 17.25 6.54
CA ALA A 255 11.06 16.86 5.63
C ALA A 255 10.71 15.39 5.76
N ALA A 256 11.69 14.49 5.83
CA ALA A 256 11.45 13.06 6.02
C ALA A 256 10.83 12.77 7.40
N GLU A 257 11.32 13.40 8.48
CA GLU A 257 10.74 13.23 9.81
C GLU A 257 9.28 13.71 9.88
N THR A 258 8.97 14.86 9.28
CA THR A 258 7.60 15.37 9.19
C THR A 258 6.66 14.36 8.50
N VAL A 259 7.10 13.70 7.44
CA VAL A 259 6.31 12.67 6.76
C VAL A 259 6.22 11.39 7.60
N LEU A 260 7.36 10.87 8.06
CA LEU A 260 7.44 9.55 8.67
C LEU A 260 6.96 9.53 10.13
N ARG A 261 7.05 10.65 10.86
CA ARG A 261 6.65 10.77 12.27
C ARG A 261 5.38 11.55 12.47
N ASP A 262 5.18 12.65 11.72
CA ASP A 262 4.04 13.56 11.94
C ASP A 262 2.86 13.26 11.02
N CYS A 263 2.99 12.25 10.13
CA CYS A 263 1.94 11.86 9.19
C CYS A 263 1.57 12.97 8.19
N ALA A 264 2.50 13.86 7.86
CA ALA A 264 2.26 14.93 6.90
C ALA A 264 2.06 14.40 5.49
N ALA A 265 1.23 15.10 4.71
CA ALA A 265 1.03 14.78 3.30
C ALA A 265 2.23 15.19 2.46
N LEU A 266 2.54 14.38 1.44
CA LEU A 266 3.45 14.74 0.36
C LEU A 266 2.64 15.37 -0.79
N PRO A 267 3.10 16.50 -1.38
CA PRO A 267 2.36 17.19 -2.42
C PRO A 267 2.54 16.51 -3.80
N LEU A 268 1.80 15.43 -4.05
CA LEU A 268 1.64 14.85 -5.39
C LEU A 268 0.32 15.33 -6.05
N ILE A 269 0.03 16.61 -5.88
CA ILE A 269 -1.21 17.22 -6.38
C ILE A 269 -0.91 17.98 -7.65
#